data_0ff3a69a732bfd5c006013597de0dd6d
#
_entry.id   0ff3a69a732bfd5c006013597de0dd6d
#
_cell.length_a   1.000
_cell.length_b   1.000
_cell.length_c   1.000
_cell.angle_alpha   90.00
_cell.angle_beta   90.00
_cell.angle_gamma   90.00
#
_symmetry.space_group_name_H-M   'P 1'
#
loop_
_entity.id
_entity.type
_entity.pdbx_description
1 polymer ?
#
loop_
_entity_poly.entity_id
_entity_poly.type
_entity_poly.pdbx_seq_one_letter_code
_entity_poly.pdbx_strand_id
1 'polypeptide(L)'
;MVFNKTELFRQLKEWERYLPDGLDAAIIGISSCRKPKPVYSFDKIIDILMEGGMNDQEANEHFESLSIYHKQLIFVYTCNE
;
A
#
# COMPACT_ATOMS: atom_id res chain seq x y z
N MET A 1 4.10 -8.86 -18.68
CA MET A 1 2.97 -7.93 -18.85
C MET A 1 3.18 -6.71 -17.95
N VAL A 2 3.07 -5.53 -18.53
CA VAL A 2 3.24 -4.29 -17.78
C VAL A 2 1.86 -3.69 -17.54
N PHE A 3 1.49 -3.51 -16.28
CA PHE A 3 0.26 -2.83 -15.93
C PHE A 3 0.46 -1.32 -16.06
N ASN A 4 -0.42 -0.65 -16.78
CA ASN A 4 -0.47 0.80 -16.73
C ASN A 4 -1.40 1.22 -15.57
N LYS A 5 -1.43 2.52 -15.28
CA LYS A 5 -2.25 3.02 -14.17
C LYS A 5 -3.73 2.69 -14.32
N THR A 6 -4.25 2.70 -15.54
CA THR A 6 -5.65 2.41 -15.81
C THR A 6 -6.01 0.97 -15.44
N GLU A 7 -5.17 0.01 -15.82
CA GLU A 7 -5.36 -1.38 -15.46
C GLU A 7 -5.24 -1.58 -13.95
N LEU A 8 -4.28 -0.92 -13.33
CA LEU A 8 -4.08 -0.99 -11.88
C LEU A 8 -5.33 -0.53 -11.13
N PHE A 9 -5.86 0.64 -11.50
CA PHE A 9 -7.05 1.19 -10.85
C PHE A 9 -8.28 0.31 -11.08
N ARG A 10 -8.40 -0.29 -12.25
CA ARG A 10 -9.52 -1.20 -12.54
C ARG A 10 -9.48 -2.43 -11.64
N GLN A 11 -8.32 -3.01 -11.45
CA GLN A 11 -8.14 -4.16 -10.56
C GLN A 11 -8.40 -3.77 -9.10
N LEU A 12 -7.96 -2.58 -8.71
CA LEU A 12 -8.12 -2.10 -7.35
C LEU A 12 -9.57 -1.81 -6.96
N LYS A 13 -10.46 -1.59 -7.93
CA LYS A 13 -11.87 -1.36 -7.65
C LYS A 13 -12.50 -2.50 -6.86
N GLU A 14 -12.08 -3.72 -7.12
CA GLU A 14 -12.56 -4.88 -6.41
C GLU A 14 -12.11 -4.89 -4.95
N TRP A 15 -11.04 -4.16 -4.64
CA TRP A 15 -10.45 -4.09 -3.31
C TRP A 15 -10.82 -2.82 -2.55
N GLU A 16 -11.60 -1.93 -3.16
CA GLU A 16 -11.89 -0.61 -2.60
C GLU A 16 -12.37 -0.65 -1.14
N ARG A 17 -13.18 -1.64 -0.79
CA ARG A 17 -13.70 -1.81 0.57
C ARG A 17 -12.63 -2.15 1.60
N TYR A 18 -11.52 -2.71 1.14
CA TYR A 18 -10.48 -3.26 2.02
C TYR A 18 -9.24 -2.39 2.05
N LEU A 19 -9.24 -1.30 1.28
CA LEU A 19 -8.07 -0.43 1.19
C LEU A 19 -8.11 0.61 2.31
N PRO A 20 -6.97 0.86 2.96
CA PRO A 20 -6.90 1.94 3.95
C PRO A 20 -7.01 3.30 3.27
N ASP A 21 -7.78 4.20 3.88
CA ASP A 21 -7.97 5.54 3.36
C ASP A 21 -6.68 6.36 3.38
N GLY A 22 -6.46 7.13 2.33
CA GLY A 22 -5.35 8.07 2.27
C GLY A 22 -4.01 7.47 1.88
N LEU A 23 -3.95 6.16 1.61
CA LEU A 23 -2.71 5.49 1.27
C LEU A 23 -2.63 5.05 -0.20
N ASP A 24 -3.53 5.53 -1.02
CA ASP A 24 -3.57 5.14 -2.45
C ASP A 24 -2.26 5.44 -3.16
N ALA A 25 -1.59 6.54 -2.80
CA ALA A 25 -0.32 6.92 -3.42
C ALA A 25 0.82 5.93 -3.10
N ALA A 26 0.64 5.08 -2.10
CA ALA A 26 1.64 4.09 -1.73
C ALA A 26 1.48 2.77 -2.50
N ILE A 27 0.43 2.63 -3.30
CA ILE A 27 0.22 1.43 -4.11
C ILE A 27 1.20 1.44 -5.27
N ILE A 28 2.03 0.40 -5.36
CA ILE A 28 3.05 0.31 -6.40
C ILE A 28 2.79 -0.81 -7.42
N GLY A 29 1.78 -1.63 -7.18
CA GLY A 29 1.48 -2.70 -8.11
C GLY A 29 0.44 -3.65 -7.59
N ILE A 30 0.28 -4.75 -8.31
CA ILE A 30 -0.63 -5.84 -7.98
C ILE A 30 0.18 -7.13 -8.04
N SER A 31 -0.01 -8.00 -7.07
CA SER A 31 0.71 -9.28 -7.04
C SER A 31 0.29 -10.17 -8.21
N SER A 32 1.25 -10.89 -8.78
CA SER A 32 0.99 -11.81 -9.89
C SER A 32 0.69 -13.20 -9.35
N CYS A 33 -0.47 -13.35 -8.73
CA CYS A 33 -0.90 -14.63 -8.18
C CYS A 33 -2.35 -14.88 -8.60
N ARG A 34 -2.89 -16.06 -8.22
CA ARG A 34 -4.23 -16.46 -8.60
C ARG A 34 -5.30 -15.44 -8.21
N LYS A 35 -5.14 -14.85 -7.01
CA LYS A 35 -5.99 -13.78 -6.54
C LYS A 35 -5.12 -12.55 -6.36
N PRO A 36 -5.01 -11.71 -7.39
CA PRO A 36 -4.16 -10.54 -7.31
C PRO A 36 -4.55 -9.63 -6.15
N LYS A 37 -3.56 -9.17 -5.43
CA LYS A 37 -3.73 -8.28 -4.26
C LYS A 37 -2.98 -6.99 -4.47
N PRO A 38 -3.49 -5.86 -3.94
CA PRO A 38 -2.74 -4.61 -3.98
C PRO A 38 -1.42 -4.75 -3.24
N VAL A 39 -0.36 -4.18 -3.82
CA VAL A 39 0.97 -4.17 -3.22
C VAL A 39 1.32 -2.74 -2.85
N TYR A 40 1.60 -2.52 -1.57
CA TYR A 40 1.93 -1.21 -1.02
C TYR A 40 3.42 -1.12 -0.73
N SER A 41 3.99 0.05 -0.97
CA SER A 41 5.35 0.35 -0.57
C SER A 41 5.36 0.82 0.88
N PHE A 42 6.10 0.12 1.74
CA PHE A 42 6.27 0.50 3.14
C PHE A 42 6.83 1.93 3.25
N ASP A 43 7.87 2.23 2.47
CA ASP A 43 8.51 3.54 2.52
C ASP A 43 7.54 4.66 2.17
N LYS A 44 6.70 4.45 1.16
CA LYS A 44 5.72 5.45 0.76
C LYS A 44 4.62 5.63 1.80
N ILE A 45 4.22 4.55 2.47
CA ILE A 45 3.25 4.65 3.55
C ILE A 45 3.80 5.51 4.68
N ILE A 46 5.04 5.24 5.09
CA ILE A 46 5.69 6.00 6.14
C ILE A 46 5.78 7.49 5.76
N ASP A 47 6.18 7.78 4.52
CA ASP A 47 6.25 9.16 4.03
C ASP A 47 4.89 9.87 4.12
N ILE A 48 3.82 9.20 3.70
CA ILE A 48 2.47 9.76 3.77
C ILE A 48 2.07 10.06 5.22
N LEU A 49 2.34 9.15 6.12
CA LEU A 49 2.01 9.32 7.53
C LEU A 49 2.80 10.45 8.16
N MET A 50 4.07 10.59 7.81
CA MET A 50 4.90 11.68 8.30
C MET A 50 4.45 13.04 7.73
N GLU A 51 4.04 13.08 6.48
CA GLU A 51 3.47 14.30 5.89
C GLU A 51 2.19 14.73 6.61
N GLY A 52 1.45 13.76 7.15
CA GLY A 52 0.25 14.03 7.94
C GLY A 52 0.51 14.50 9.35
N GLY A 53 1.78 14.63 9.75
CA GLY A 53 2.15 15.16 11.06
C GLY A 53 2.77 14.15 12.02
N MET A 54 2.86 12.90 11.65
CA MET A 54 3.48 11.88 12.52
C MET A 54 5.00 11.96 12.42
N ASN A 55 5.67 11.66 13.54
CA ASN A 55 7.12 11.47 13.48
C ASN A 55 7.41 10.04 13.01
N ASP A 56 8.70 9.70 12.83
CA ASP A 56 9.11 8.40 12.32
C ASP A 56 8.60 7.25 13.19
N GLN A 57 8.73 7.38 14.50
CA GLN A 57 8.27 6.35 15.43
C GLN A 57 6.76 6.14 15.36
N GLU A 58 6.00 7.24 15.38
CA GLU A 58 4.55 7.17 15.28
C GLU A 58 4.09 6.54 13.97
N ALA A 59 4.74 6.90 12.87
CA ALA A 59 4.41 6.36 11.57
C ALA A 59 4.65 4.85 11.52
N ASN A 60 5.76 4.39 12.09
CA ASN A 60 6.07 2.95 12.14
C ASN A 60 5.08 2.19 13.00
N GLU A 61 4.69 2.74 14.15
CA GLU A 61 3.69 2.12 15.02
C GLU A 61 2.34 2.04 14.34
N HIS A 62 1.96 3.10 13.63
CA HIS A 62 0.72 3.11 12.88
C HIS A 62 0.72 2.08 11.76
N PHE A 63 1.86 1.94 11.08
CA PHE A 63 2.01 0.93 10.04
C PHE A 63 1.84 -0.48 10.61
N GLU A 64 2.40 -0.77 11.78
CA GLU A 64 2.23 -2.08 12.40
C GLU A 64 0.76 -2.40 12.62
N SER A 65 -0.01 -1.44 13.10
CA SER A 65 -1.45 -1.59 13.27
C SER A 65 -2.15 -1.84 11.94
N LEU A 66 -1.76 -1.11 10.90
CA LEU A 66 -2.32 -1.31 9.56
C LEU A 66 -2.04 -2.70 9.03
N SER A 67 -0.82 -3.19 9.20
CA SER A 67 -0.45 -4.51 8.69
C SER A 67 -1.21 -5.64 9.39
N ILE A 68 -1.54 -5.46 10.65
CA ILE A 68 -2.34 -6.42 11.40
C ILE A 68 -3.81 -6.38 10.95
N TYR A 69 -4.33 -5.19 10.76
CA TYR A 69 -5.73 -4.98 10.34
C TYR A 69 -5.98 -5.41 8.91
N HIS A 70 -5.00 -5.19 8.03
CA HIS A 70 -5.13 -5.48 6.60
C HIS A 70 -4.22 -6.62 6.17
N LYS A 71 -4.41 -7.79 6.76
CA LYS A 71 -3.61 -8.98 6.47
C LYS A 71 -3.71 -9.45 5.04
N GLN A 72 -4.76 -9.05 4.34
CA GLN A 72 -4.97 -9.43 2.94
C GLN A 72 -4.12 -8.62 1.97
N LEU A 73 -3.58 -7.50 2.42
CA LEU A 73 -2.76 -6.64 1.58
C LEU A 73 -1.29 -7.05 1.67
N ILE A 74 -0.55 -6.72 0.63
CA ILE A 74 0.88 -7.01 0.58
C ILE A 74 1.65 -5.71 0.80
N PHE A 75 2.57 -5.73 1.75
CA PHE A 75 3.43 -4.59 2.03
C PHE A 75 4.87 -5.00 1.76
N VAL A 76 5.58 -4.20 0.97
CA VAL A 76 6.96 -4.50 0.60
C VAL A 76 7.85 -3.30 0.85
N TYR A 77 9.13 -3.58 1.11
CA TYR A 77 10.13 -2.53 1.17
C TYR A 77 10.55 -2.19 -0.26
N THR A 78 10.61 -0.90 -0.57
CA THR A 78 11.06 -0.46 -1.88
C THR A 78 12.56 -0.37 -1.87
N CYS A 79 13.18 -0.92 -2.90
CA CYS A 79 14.63 -0.82 -3.05
C CYS A 79 14.94 0.43 -3.86
N ASN A 80 15.57 1.41 -3.22
CA ASN A 80 16.02 2.62 -3.90
C ASN A 80 17.49 2.48 -4.27
N GLU A 81 17.73 2.33 -5.54
CA GLU A 81 19.10 2.35 -6.06
C GLU A 81 19.35 3.60 -6.86
#